data_93d05b9ffd0ae392944616955047356a
#
_entry.id   93d05b9ffd0ae392944616955047356a
#
_cell.length_a   1.000
_cell.length_b   1.000
_cell.length_c   1.000
_cell.angle_alpha   90.00
_cell.angle_beta   90.00
_cell.angle_gamma   90.00
#
_symmetry.space_group_name_H-M   'P 1'
#
loop_
_entity.id
_entity.type
_entity.pdbx_description
1 polymer ?
#
loop_
_entity_poly.entity_id
_entity_poly.type
_entity_poly.pdbx_seq_one_letter_code
_entity_poly.pdbx_strand_id
1 'polypeptide(L)'
;MFGIEIFSDKSIRDDERAMIIKAARQTAVLYGCTFIVKSDDRWSGEGHPDIPDSCSELMSEVPCDDKGRKNVSRIMDLMTEVRRALGKQGAMIIFTAEDLFLKESWCFGAARVGKGVSVQSVCRFRDLPEADMQAVITRTLRHEVGHIHKCAADPERPNTEMKYGRHCTSEGCTMRQSPTLKDLLRHAKEEDPEDCLCELCRADLENFKKDNY
;
A
#
# COMPACT_ATOMS: atom_id res chain seq x y z
N MET A 1 14.79 13.27 -2.64
CA MET A 1 14.47 11.82 -2.58
C MET A 1 13.10 11.66 -1.94
N PHE A 2 12.19 10.95 -2.58
CA PHE A 2 10.82 10.78 -2.11
C PHE A 2 10.78 9.86 -0.88
N GLY A 3 10.21 10.33 0.22
CA GLY A 3 10.14 9.61 1.48
C GLY A 3 8.77 8.94 1.66
N ILE A 4 8.76 7.73 2.19
CA ILE A 4 7.53 6.99 2.53
C ILE A 4 7.61 6.60 4.01
N GLU A 5 6.64 7.04 4.80
CA GLU A 5 6.49 6.61 6.18
C GLU A 5 5.51 5.44 6.26
N ILE A 6 5.92 4.36 6.91
CA ILE A 6 5.07 3.19 7.17
C ILE A 6 4.71 3.14 8.64
N PHE A 7 3.44 3.07 8.92
CA PHE A 7 2.85 2.89 10.24
C PHE A 7 2.18 1.52 10.32
N SER A 8 2.20 0.92 11.50
CA SER A 8 1.47 -0.31 11.77
C SER A 8 0.53 -0.07 12.94
N ASP A 9 -0.73 -0.39 12.80
CA ASP A 9 -1.63 -0.32 13.94
C ASP A 9 -1.32 -1.43 14.97
N LYS A 10 -1.96 -1.37 16.15
CA LYS A 10 -1.71 -2.31 17.25
C LYS A 10 -2.13 -3.74 16.98
N SER A 11 -2.88 -3.98 15.90
CA SER A 11 -3.31 -5.32 15.49
C SER A 11 -2.19 -6.11 14.79
N ILE A 12 -1.12 -5.42 14.34
CA ILE A 12 0.04 -6.01 13.67
C ILE A 12 0.98 -6.64 14.70
N ARG A 13 1.29 -7.93 14.54
CA ARG A 13 2.21 -8.69 15.37
C ARG A 13 3.68 -8.36 15.04
N ASP A 14 4.60 -8.69 15.93
CA ASP A 14 6.03 -8.41 15.73
C ASP A 14 6.64 -9.17 14.56
N ASP A 15 6.22 -10.41 14.32
CA ASP A 15 6.64 -11.21 13.17
C ASP A 15 6.14 -10.58 11.84
N GLU A 16 4.90 -10.10 11.81
CA GLU A 16 4.34 -9.38 10.67
C GLU A 16 5.07 -8.05 10.43
N ARG A 17 5.40 -7.33 11.49
CA ARG A 17 6.21 -6.10 11.41
C ARG A 17 7.60 -6.36 10.82
N ALA A 18 8.24 -7.46 11.21
CA ALA A 18 9.52 -7.86 10.62
C ALA A 18 9.41 -8.12 9.11
N MET A 19 8.33 -8.78 8.68
CA MET A 19 8.03 -9.00 7.25
C MET A 19 7.79 -7.68 6.50
N ILE A 20 7.06 -6.74 7.09
CA ILE A 20 6.80 -5.41 6.51
C ILE A 20 8.11 -4.64 6.34
N ILE A 21 9.01 -4.66 7.34
CA ILE A 21 10.34 -4.03 7.24
C ILE A 21 11.15 -4.63 6.09
N LYS A 22 11.16 -5.95 5.95
CA LYS A 22 11.86 -6.64 4.86
C LYS A 22 11.27 -6.26 3.50
N ALA A 23 9.94 -6.25 3.37
CA ALA A 23 9.22 -5.82 2.17
C ALA A 23 9.55 -4.36 1.81
N ALA A 24 9.59 -3.46 2.80
CA ALA A 24 9.93 -2.05 2.60
C ALA A 24 11.35 -1.88 2.03
N ARG A 25 12.33 -2.60 2.56
CA ARG A 25 13.71 -2.58 2.05
C ARG A 25 13.81 -3.02 0.58
N GLN A 26 13.14 -4.10 0.23
CA GLN A 26 13.10 -4.61 -1.15
C GLN A 26 12.38 -3.65 -2.11
N THR A 27 11.30 -3.03 -1.64
CA THR A 27 10.53 -2.05 -2.41
C THR A 27 11.31 -0.75 -2.60
N ALA A 28 12.09 -0.32 -1.61
CA ALA A 28 12.93 0.87 -1.70
C ALA A 28 13.92 0.80 -2.87
N VAL A 29 14.55 -0.35 -3.06
CA VAL A 29 15.50 -0.58 -4.17
C VAL A 29 14.80 -0.40 -5.52
N LEU A 30 13.63 -1.03 -5.69
CA LEU A 30 12.86 -0.97 -6.94
C LEU A 30 12.44 0.45 -7.30
N TYR A 31 11.88 1.19 -6.35
CA TYR A 31 11.29 2.51 -6.61
C TYR A 31 12.28 3.68 -6.42
N GLY A 32 13.48 3.41 -5.89
CA GLY A 32 14.49 4.46 -5.62
C GLY A 32 13.98 5.48 -4.59
N CYS A 33 13.19 5.04 -3.61
CA CYS A 33 12.64 5.88 -2.54
C CYS A 33 13.22 5.47 -1.17
N THR A 34 12.99 6.27 -0.14
CA THR A 34 13.34 5.92 1.24
C THR A 34 12.10 5.52 2.02
N PHE A 35 12.24 4.47 2.85
CA PHE A 35 11.20 4.10 3.79
C PHE A 35 11.65 4.38 5.22
N ILE A 36 10.74 4.94 6.01
CA ILE A 36 10.85 5.08 7.45
C ILE A 36 9.74 4.23 8.06
N VAL A 37 10.09 3.04 8.54
CA VAL A 37 9.12 2.19 9.26
C VAL A 37 9.10 2.65 10.71
N LYS A 38 7.96 3.12 11.17
CA LYS A 38 7.78 3.60 12.53
C LYS A 38 7.72 2.43 13.52
N SER A 39 8.41 2.58 14.65
CA SER A 39 8.41 1.57 15.72
C SER A 39 7.12 1.55 16.53
N ASP A 40 6.41 2.67 16.52
CA ASP A 40 5.12 2.85 17.14
C ASP A 40 4.05 3.23 16.11
N ASP A 41 2.80 3.33 16.54
CA ASP A 41 1.67 3.68 15.70
C ASP A 41 1.38 5.19 15.67
N ARG A 42 2.23 6.02 16.32
CA ARG A 42 2.00 7.46 16.45
C ARG A 42 2.55 8.25 15.27
N TRP A 43 1.82 9.29 14.89
CA TRP A 43 2.32 10.30 13.98
C TRP A 43 3.46 11.08 14.68
N SER A 44 4.54 11.35 13.98
CA SER A 44 5.56 12.25 14.49
C SER A 44 5.00 13.69 14.50
N GLY A 45 4.79 14.26 15.66
CA GLY A 45 4.30 15.64 15.85
C GLY A 45 3.64 15.81 17.22
N GLU A 46 3.53 17.03 17.71
CA GLU A 46 2.67 17.38 18.83
C GLU A 46 1.21 17.18 18.38
N GLY A 47 0.36 16.67 19.29
CA GLY A 47 -1.04 16.37 19.01
C GLY A 47 -1.76 17.53 18.32
N HIS A 48 -2.41 17.26 17.21
CA HIS A 48 -3.24 18.24 16.51
C HIS A 48 -4.69 18.02 16.96
N PRO A 49 -5.41 19.04 17.44
CA PRO A 49 -6.71 18.86 18.08
C PRO A 49 -7.79 18.20 17.21
N ASP A 50 -7.64 18.27 15.90
CA ASP A 50 -8.65 17.84 14.94
C ASP A 50 -8.27 16.54 14.18
N ILE A 51 -7.18 15.88 14.55
CA ILE A 51 -6.76 14.63 13.90
C ILE A 51 -6.39 13.57 14.94
N PRO A 52 -6.58 12.26 14.63
CA PRO A 52 -6.17 11.17 15.51
C PRO A 52 -4.65 11.22 15.80
N ASP A 53 -4.25 10.90 17.03
CA ASP A 53 -2.85 10.92 17.47
C ASP A 53 -2.03 9.74 16.91
N SER A 54 -2.72 8.70 16.45
CA SER A 54 -2.08 7.46 15.98
C SER A 54 -2.86 6.77 14.85
N CYS A 55 -2.21 5.84 14.16
CA CYS A 55 -2.91 5.03 13.17
C CYS A 55 -3.94 4.08 13.81
N SER A 56 -3.71 3.60 15.03
CA SER A 56 -4.69 2.78 15.76
C SER A 56 -5.94 3.58 16.13
N GLU A 57 -5.77 4.83 16.54
CA GLU A 57 -6.90 5.73 16.79
C GLU A 57 -7.67 6.02 15.51
N LEU A 58 -6.97 6.38 14.42
CA LEU A 58 -7.58 6.55 13.10
C LEU A 58 -8.39 5.31 12.70
N MET A 59 -7.82 4.13 12.85
CA MET A 59 -8.51 2.88 12.52
C MET A 59 -9.75 2.67 13.40
N SER A 60 -9.74 3.10 14.67
CA SER A 60 -10.88 2.99 15.57
C SER A 60 -12.05 3.89 15.18
N GLU A 61 -11.78 5.05 14.55
CA GLU A 61 -12.81 5.98 14.07
C GLU A 61 -13.56 5.48 12.82
N VAL A 62 -13.00 4.48 12.12
CA VAL A 62 -13.63 3.90 10.92
C VAL A 62 -14.58 2.79 11.35
N PRO A 63 -15.90 2.94 11.16
CA PRO A 63 -16.85 1.89 11.50
C PRO A 63 -16.63 0.65 10.64
N CYS A 64 -16.92 -0.51 11.24
CA CYS A 64 -16.99 -1.77 10.49
C CYS A 64 -18.34 -1.87 9.77
N ASP A 65 -18.37 -2.60 8.65
CA ASP A 65 -19.61 -3.05 8.05
C ASP A 65 -20.23 -4.24 8.84
N ASP A 66 -21.34 -4.78 8.36
CA ASP A 66 -22.03 -5.95 8.93
C ASP A 66 -21.20 -7.24 8.95
N LYS A 67 -20.09 -7.28 8.21
CA LYS A 67 -19.11 -8.38 8.16
C LYS A 67 -17.85 -8.10 8.99
N GLY A 68 -17.81 -7.02 9.75
CA GLY A 68 -16.67 -6.63 10.57
C GLY A 68 -15.48 -6.06 9.79
N ARG A 69 -15.69 -5.59 8.54
CA ARG A 69 -14.63 -5.07 7.67
C ARG A 69 -14.57 -3.54 7.74
N LYS A 70 -13.37 -2.98 7.60
CA LYS A 70 -13.12 -1.53 7.59
C LYS A 70 -13.20 -0.93 6.19
N ASN A 71 -13.81 0.25 6.07
CA ASN A 71 -13.96 0.96 4.80
C ASN A 71 -12.66 1.66 4.38
N VAL A 72 -12.04 1.18 3.32
CA VAL A 72 -10.76 1.72 2.78
C VAL A 72 -10.88 3.17 2.34
N SER A 73 -11.99 3.56 1.69
CA SER A 73 -12.16 4.94 1.24
C SER A 73 -12.15 5.90 2.43
N ARG A 74 -12.83 5.53 3.53
CA ARG A 74 -12.86 6.36 4.75
C ARG A 74 -11.50 6.43 5.42
N ILE A 75 -10.78 5.29 5.51
CA ILE A 75 -9.39 5.28 6.02
C ILE A 75 -8.52 6.25 5.22
N MET A 76 -8.55 6.16 3.89
CA MET A 76 -7.72 7.01 3.01
C MET A 76 -8.14 8.50 3.06
N ASP A 77 -9.41 8.81 3.32
CA ASP A 77 -9.85 10.19 3.56
C ASP A 77 -9.18 10.76 4.82
N LEU A 78 -9.31 10.06 5.94
CA LEU A 78 -8.68 10.44 7.20
C LEU A 78 -7.15 10.54 7.08
N MET A 79 -6.49 9.56 6.45
CA MET A 79 -5.04 9.61 6.20
C MET A 79 -4.65 10.86 5.39
N THR A 80 -5.46 11.25 4.42
CA THR A 80 -5.19 12.44 3.59
C THR A 80 -5.30 13.71 4.44
N GLU A 81 -6.25 13.77 5.37
CA GLU A 81 -6.41 14.87 6.32
C GLU A 81 -5.23 14.93 7.30
N VAL A 82 -4.85 13.80 7.92
CA VAL A 82 -3.67 13.67 8.78
C VAL A 82 -2.41 14.13 8.05
N ARG A 83 -2.16 13.61 6.85
CA ARG A 83 -1.00 13.97 6.05
C ARG A 83 -0.92 15.47 5.78
N ARG A 84 -2.05 16.08 5.42
CA ARG A 84 -2.16 17.53 5.18
C ARG A 84 -1.91 18.34 6.45
N ALA A 85 -2.55 17.98 7.57
CA ALA A 85 -2.42 18.67 8.85
C ALA A 85 -0.98 18.63 9.38
N LEU A 86 -0.28 17.49 9.20
CA LEU A 86 1.11 17.34 9.59
C LEU A 86 2.12 17.94 8.58
N GLY A 87 1.68 18.53 7.48
CA GLY A 87 2.56 19.10 6.46
C GLY A 87 3.48 18.09 5.77
N LYS A 88 3.12 16.79 5.75
CA LYS A 88 3.96 15.73 5.20
C LYS A 88 4.09 15.85 3.68
N GLN A 89 5.31 15.93 3.18
CA GLN A 89 5.60 16.00 1.74
C GLN A 89 5.65 14.61 1.10
N GLY A 90 6.11 13.59 1.81
CA GLY A 90 6.19 12.21 1.36
C GLY A 90 4.85 11.46 1.38
N ALA A 91 4.91 10.14 1.19
CA ALA A 91 3.74 9.28 1.31
C ALA A 91 3.61 8.68 2.71
N MET A 92 2.39 8.26 3.05
CA MET A 92 2.06 7.55 4.29
C MET A 92 1.36 6.23 3.94
N ILE A 93 1.81 5.14 4.56
CA ILE A 93 1.22 3.81 4.40
C ILE A 93 0.85 3.27 5.78
N ILE A 94 -0.37 2.79 5.94
CA ILE A 94 -0.80 2.06 7.14
C ILE A 94 -0.86 0.57 6.81
N PHE A 95 -0.26 -0.26 7.68
CA PHE A 95 -0.52 -1.69 7.76
C PHE A 95 -1.45 -2.00 8.94
N THR A 96 -2.43 -2.87 8.69
CA THR A 96 -3.41 -3.31 9.68
C THR A 96 -3.69 -4.81 9.56
N ALA A 97 -4.17 -5.42 10.63
CA ALA A 97 -4.75 -6.77 10.57
C ALA A 97 -6.28 -6.77 10.51
N GLU A 98 -6.90 -5.61 10.39
CA GLU A 98 -8.32 -5.50 10.12
C GLU A 98 -8.64 -5.94 8.70
N ASP A 99 -9.75 -6.63 8.49
CA ASP A 99 -10.21 -6.94 7.13
C ASP A 99 -10.74 -5.67 6.44
N LEU A 100 -10.42 -5.51 5.18
CA LEU A 100 -10.68 -4.30 4.42
C LEU A 100 -11.72 -4.53 3.32
N PHE A 101 -12.54 -3.50 3.06
CA PHE A 101 -13.40 -3.49 1.89
C PHE A 101 -13.36 -2.14 1.15
N LEU A 102 -13.51 -2.24 -0.16
CA LEU A 102 -13.67 -1.10 -1.05
C LEU A 102 -14.94 -1.30 -1.86
N LYS A 103 -15.87 -0.35 -1.77
CA LYS A 103 -17.24 -0.52 -2.31
C LYS A 103 -17.90 -1.73 -1.64
N GLU A 104 -18.22 -2.78 -2.39
CA GLU A 104 -18.89 -3.99 -1.87
C GLU A 104 -17.94 -5.18 -1.74
N SER A 105 -16.72 -5.07 -2.26
CA SER A 105 -15.73 -6.15 -2.29
C SER A 105 -14.64 -5.96 -1.23
N TRP A 106 -14.17 -7.06 -0.67
CA TRP A 106 -12.95 -7.05 0.14
C TRP A 106 -11.74 -6.71 -0.72
N CYS A 107 -10.68 -6.21 -0.11
CA CYS A 107 -9.40 -5.92 -0.77
C CYS A 107 -8.22 -6.18 0.17
N PHE A 108 -7.04 -6.41 -0.41
CA PHE A 108 -5.79 -6.55 0.36
C PHE A 108 -5.21 -5.20 0.75
N GLY A 109 -5.46 -4.19 -0.04
CA GLY A 109 -5.03 -2.83 0.15
C GLY A 109 -5.57 -1.92 -0.94
N ALA A 110 -5.30 -0.64 -0.81
CA ALA A 110 -5.50 0.35 -1.85
C ALA A 110 -4.65 1.58 -1.61
N ALA A 111 -4.33 2.28 -2.69
CA ALA A 111 -3.67 3.58 -2.66
C ALA A 111 -4.49 4.64 -3.39
N ARG A 112 -4.38 5.89 -2.97
CA ARG A 112 -4.87 7.04 -3.75
C ARG A 112 -3.77 7.56 -4.64
N VAL A 113 -3.94 7.32 -5.94
CA VAL A 113 -3.02 7.81 -6.97
C VAL A 113 -2.80 9.32 -6.81
N GLY A 114 -1.54 9.73 -6.67
CA GLY A 114 -1.14 11.14 -6.56
C GLY A 114 -1.51 11.82 -5.23
N LYS A 115 -2.11 11.12 -4.25
CA LYS A 115 -2.36 11.67 -2.91
C LYS A 115 -1.37 11.20 -1.85
N GLY A 116 -0.51 10.24 -2.17
CA GLY A 116 0.54 9.76 -1.27
C GLY A 116 0.00 9.05 -0.03
N VAL A 117 -1.13 8.37 -0.10
CA VAL A 117 -1.67 7.58 1.01
C VAL A 117 -2.05 6.19 0.54
N SER A 118 -1.80 5.18 1.37
CA SER A 118 -2.17 3.79 1.14
C SER A 118 -2.49 3.08 2.46
N VAL A 119 -3.42 2.13 2.41
CA VAL A 119 -3.70 1.20 3.51
C VAL A 119 -3.60 -0.23 2.99
N GLN A 120 -3.01 -1.13 3.79
CA GLN A 120 -2.81 -2.53 3.44
C GLN A 120 -3.17 -3.41 4.63
N SER A 121 -3.81 -4.56 4.36
CA SER A 121 -4.18 -5.52 5.39
C SER A 121 -3.38 -6.81 5.25
N VAL A 122 -2.93 -7.32 6.39
CA VAL A 122 -2.36 -8.67 6.50
C VAL A 122 -3.39 -9.71 6.94
N CYS A 123 -4.62 -9.30 7.26
CA CYS A 123 -5.68 -10.16 7.82
C CYS A 123 -5.79 -11.51 7.08
N ARG A 124 -5.93 -11.44 5.76
CA ARG A 124 -6.15 -12.60 4.89
C ARG A 124 -4.89 -13.40 4.57
N PHE A 125 -3.72 -12.96 5.05
CA PHE A 125 -2.44 -13.63 4.82
C PHE A 125 -2.02 -14.51 6.01
N ARG A 126 -2.68 -14.38 7.17
CA ARG A 126 -2.28 -15.02 8.44
C ARG A 126 -2.29 -16.54 8.42
N ASP A 127 -3.10 -17.14 7.55
CA ASP A 127 -3.17 -18.60 7.38
C ASP A 127 -2.17 -19.14 6.35
N LEU A 128 -1.36 -18.28 5.73
CA LEU A 128 -0.32 -18.68 4.79
C LEU A 128 0.95 -19.14 5.52
N PRO A 129 1.73 -20.07 4.93
CA PRO A 129 3.09 -20.31 5.38
C PRO A 129 3.92 -19.01 5.37
N GLU A 130 4.87 -18.87 6.30
CA GLU A 130 5.66 -17.64 6.50
C GLU A 130 6.30 -17.11 5.19
N ALA A 131 6.89 -17.99 4.38
CA ALA A 131 7.51 -17.61 3.12
C ALA A 131 6.49 -17.05 2.11
N ASP A 132 5.29 -17.65 2.05
CA ASP A 132 4.20 -17.21 1.19
C ASP A 132 3.61 -15.88 1.70
N MET A 133 3.47 -15.73 3.01
CA MET A 133 3.03 -14.47 3.63
C MET A 133 4.02 -13.33 3.35
N GLN A 134 5.33 -13.58 3.48
CA GLN A 134 6.36 -12.60 3.12
C GLN A 134 6.26 -12.19 1.64
N ALA A 135 6.06 -13.14 0.74
CA ALA A 135 5.97 -12.87 -0.70
C ALA A 135 4.75 -11.99 -1.03
N VAL A 136 3.57 -12.31 -0.48
CA VAL A 136 2.36 -11.52 -0.74
C VAL A 136 2.40 -10.14 -0.10
N ILE A 137 2.98 -9.98 1.11
CA ILE A 137 3.20 -8.67 1.74
C ILE A 137 4.12 -7.82 0.85
N THR A 138 5.23 -8.39 0.37
CA THR A 138 6.18 -7.68 -0.50
C THR A 138 5.50 -7.23 -1.79
N ARG A 139 4.80 -8.13 -2.46
CA ARG A 139 4.10 -7.80 -3.71
C ARG A 139 3.00 -6.74 -3.49
N THR A 140 2.20 -6.87 -2.44
CA THR A 140 1.14 -5.90 -2.15
C THR A 140 1.74 -4.52 -1.87
N LEU A 141 2.83 -4.44 -1.10
CA LEU A 141 3.50 -3.17 -0.84
C LEU A 141 4.06 -2.55 -2.13
N ARG A 142 4.72 -3.33 -2.98
CA ARG A 142 5.22 -2.86 -4.29
C ARG A 142 4.08 -2.34 -5.16
N HIS A 143 2.97 -3.05 -5.22
CA HIS A 143 1.78 -2.69 -5.99
C HIS A 143 1.22 -1.33 -5.53
N GLU A 144 0.99 -1.16 -4.25
CA GLU A 144 0.42 0.09 -3.71
C GLU A 144 1.40 1.28 -3.81
N VAL A 145 2.70 1.03 -3.64
CA VAL A 145 3.74 2.03 -3.88
C VAL A 145 3.79 2.42 -5.36
N GLY A 146 3.58 1.47 -6.27
CA GLY A 146 3.43 1.75 -7.69
C GLY A 146 2.28 2.72 -7.99
N HIS A 147 1.13 2.56 -7.36
CA HIS A 147 0.02 3.51 -7.47
C HIS A 147 0.37 4.90 -6.92
N ILE A 148 1.10 4.98 -5.81
CA ILE A 148 1.61 6.25 -5.26
C ILE A 148 2.51 6.94 -6.28
N HIS A 149 3.36 6.19 -6.99
CA HIS A 149 4.25 6.66 -8.05
C HIS A 149 3.57 6.79 -9.42
N LYS A 150 2.25 6.73 -9.47
CA LYS A 150 1.42 6.86 -10.68
C LYS A 150 1.67 5.80 -11.77
N CYS A 151 2.26 4.66 -11.43
CA CYS A 151 2.35 3.53 -12.37
C CYS A 151 0.94 3.08 -12.79
N ALA A 152 0.74 2.84 -14.09
CA ALA A 152 -0.54 2.50 -14.69
C ALA A 152 -1.66 3.56 -14.44
N ALA A 153 -1.31 4.82 -14.18
CA ALA A 153 -2.30 5.87 -13.88
C ALA A 153 -3.01 6.41 -15.12
N ASP A 154 -2.40 6.30 -16.30
CA ASP A 154 -2.99 6.75 -17.56
C ASP A 154 -4.00 5.72 -18.09
N PRO A 155 -5.31 6.06 -18.19
CA PRO A 155 -6.33 5.16 -18.72
C PRO A 155 -6.19 4.89 -20.21
N GLU A 156 -5.55 5.78 -20.96
CA GLU A 156 -5.37 5.68 -22.43
C GLU A 156 -4.18 4.77 -22.79
N ARG A 157 -3.39 4.36 -21.80
CA ARG A 157 -2.25 3.45 -22.02
C ARG A 157 -2.74 2.06 -22.47
N PRO A 158 -2.14 1.45 -23.53
CA PRO A 158 -2.69 0.26 -24.20
C PRO A 158 -2.78 -1.00 -23.31
N ASN A 159 -2.00 -1.07 -22.23
CA ASN A 159 -2.02 -2.20 -21.30
C ASN A 159 -2.60 -1.84 -19.93
N THR A 160 -3.58 -0.95 -19.87
CA THR A 160 -4.28 -0.56 -18.66
C THR A 160 -5.71 -1.06 -18.66
N GLU A 161 -6.14 -1.70 -17.57
CA GLU A 161 -7.54 -2.06 -17.32
C GLU A 161 -8.14 -1.19 -16.21
N MET A 162 -9.48 -1.00 -16.27
CA MET A 162 -10.22 -0.14 -15.35
C MET A 162 -11.16 -0.90 -14.41
N LYS A 163 -11.27 -2.22 -14.53
CA LYS A 163 -12.29 -3.02 -13.84
C LYS A 163 -12.25 -2.88 -12.32
N TYR A 164 -11.07 -2.86 -11.73
CA TYR A 164 -10.85 -2.74 -10.27
C TYR A 164 -10.04 -1.50 -9.89
N GLY A 165 -9.99 -0.52 -10.75
CA GLY A 165 -9.10 0.62 -10.70
C GLY A 165 -8.15 0.61 -11.91
N ARG A 166 -7.13 1.42 -11.88
CA ARG A 166 -6.15 1.51 -12.97
C ARG A 166 -5.02 0.51 -12.72
N HIS A 167 -5.01 -0.58 -13.46
CA HIS A 167 -4.03 -1.65 -13.31
C HIS A 167 -3.40 -2.03 -14.64
N CYS A 168 -2.17 -2.49 -14.59
CA CYS A 168 -1.47 -3.04 -15.74
C CYS A 168 -1.99 -4.43 -16.08
N THR A 169 -2.05 -4.76 -17.38
CA THR A 169 -2.45 -6.10 -17.86
C THR A 169 -1.26 -6.99 -18.22
N SER A 170 -0.03 -6.46 -18.23
CA SER A 170 1.18 -7.21 -18.59
C SER A 170 1.46 -8.34 -17.59
N GLU A 171 1.80 -9.53 -18.11
CA GLU A 171 2.24 -10.66 -17.30
C GLU A 171 3.53 -10.32 -16.53
N GLY A 172 3.68 -10.87 -15.33
CA GLY A 172 4.83 -10.61 -14.46
C GLY A 172 4.91 -9.19 -13.88
N CYS A 173 4.10 -8.25 -14.34
CA CYS A 173 4.13 -6.89 -13.81
C CYS A 173 3.50 -6.82 -12.42
N THR A 174 4.21 -6.19 -11.46
CA THR A 174 3.69 -5.99 -10.11
C THR A 174 2.41 -5.15 -10.08
N MET A 175 2.19 -4.27 -11.08
CA MET A 175 0.99 -3.45 -11.22
C MET A 175 -0.23 -4.22 -11.76
N ARG A 176 -0.08 -5.52 -12.04
CA ARG A 176 -1.20 -6.38 -12.45
C ARG A 176 -2.10 -6.69 -11.26
N GLN A 177 -3.41 -6.52 -11.44
CA GLN A 177 -4.41 -6.81 -10.41
C GLN A 177 -4.42 -8.29 -10.01
N SER A 178 -4.57 -8.54 -8.72
CA SER A 178 -4.74 -9.87 -8.13
C SER A 178 -6.08 -9.94 -7.41
N PRO A 179 -7.17 -10.37 -8.08
CA PRO A 179 -8.52 -10.31 -7.52
C PRO A 179 -8.77 -11.32 -6.40
N THR A 180 -7.95 -12.36 -6.28
CA THR A 180 -8.07 -13.39 -5.23
C THR A 180 -6.74 -13.61 -4.52
N LEU A 181 -6.77 -14.19 -3.31
CA LEU A 181 -5.54 -14.59 -2.60
C LEU A 181 -4.72 -15.61 -3.40
N LYS A 182 -5.38 -16.52 -4.12
CA LYS A 182 -4.72 -17.49 -5.00
C LYS A 182 -3.97 -16.79 -6.13
N ASP A 183 -4.58 -15.79 -6.77
CA ASP A 183 -3.94 -15.00 -7.82
C ASP A 183 -2.78 -14.20 -7.26
N LEU A 184 -2.96 -13.55 -6.10
CA LEU A 184 -1.93 -12.78 -5.45
C LEU A 184 -0.70 -13.64 -5.13
N LEU A 185 -0.91 -14.83 -4.56
CA LEU A 185 0.17 -15.76 -4.22
C LEU A 185 0.88 -16.27 -5.48
N ARG A 186 0.13 -16.63 -6.53
CA ARG A 186 0.70 -17.04 -7.81
C ARG A 186 1.56 -15.92 -8.41
N HIS A 187 1.03 -14.71 -8.51
CA HIS A 187 1.77 -13.56 -9.03
C HIS A 187 3.00 -13.21 -8.17
N ALA A 188 2.90 -13.35 -6.84
CA ALA A 188 4.03 -13.09 -5.94
C ALA A 188 5.18 -14.10 -6.10
N LYS A 189 4.86 -15.35 -6.46
CA LYS A 189 5.86 -16.42 -6.74
C LYS A 189 6.45 -16.32 -8.14
N GLU A 190 5.72 -15.81 -9.11
CA GLU A 190 6.13 -15.62 -10.49
C GLU A 190 6.89 -14.30 -10.71
N GLU A 191 6.79 -13.35 -9.77
CA GLU A 191 7.41 -12.04 -9.87
C GLU A 191 8.93 -12.11 -9.74
N ASP A 192 9.65 -11.59 -10.74
CA ASP A 192 11.10 -11.41 -10.63
C ASP A 192 11.37 -10.26 -9.63
N PRO A 193 12.10 -10.51 -8.54
CA PRO A 193 12.37 -9.49 -7.53
C PRO A 193 13.12 -8.26 -8.07
N GLU A 194 13.91 -8.42 -9.12
CA GLU A 194 14.76 -7.38 -9.71
C GLU A 194 14.11 -6.70 -10.93
N ASP A 195 13.19 -7.40 -11.61
CA ASP A 195 12.52 -6.94 -12.84
C ASP A 195 10.99 -7.12 -12.81
N CYS A 196 10.36 -6.64 -11.78
CA CYS A 196 8.92 -6.83 -11.55
C CYS A 196 8.01 -5.75 -12.16
N LEU A 197 8.55 -4.74 -12.85
CA LEU A 197 7.77 -3.73 -13.58
C LEU A 197 7.95 -3.94 -15.09
N CYS A 198 6.84 -4.01 -15.83
CA CYS A 198 6.93 -3.98 -17.29
C CYS A 198 7.48 -2.63 -17.78
N GLU A 199 7.91 -2.58 -19.03
CA GLU A 199 8.53 -1.40 -19.66
C GLU A 199 7.68 -0.11 -19.47
N LEU A 200 6.36 -0.19 -19.70
CA LEU A 200 5.47 0.95 -19.54
C LEU A 200 5.32 1.42 -18.08
N CYS A 201 5.23 0.51 -17.12
CA CYS A 201 5.18 0.87 -15.70
C CYS A 201 6.51 1.44 -15.21
N ARG A 202 7.62 0.99 -15.78
CA ARG A 202 8.94 1.56 -15.53
C ARG A 202 9.07 2.97 -16.09
N ALA A 203 8.56 3.22 -17.29
CA ALA A 203 8.52 4.55 -17.89
C ALA A 203 7.67 5.52 -17.04
N ASP A 204 6.51 5.08 -16.54
CA ASP A 204 5.68 5.86 -15.62
C ASP A 204 6.46 6.23 -14.34
N LEU A 205 7.17 5.27 -13.75
CA LEU A 205 8.01 5.49 -12.57
C LEU A 205 9.11 6.53 -12.83
N GLU A 206 9.80 6.42 -13.95
CA GLU A 206 10.86 7.39 -14.31
C GLU A 206 10.30 8.80 -14.56
N ASN A 207 9.11 8.91 -15.16
CA ASN A 207 8.45 10.19 -15.32
C ASN A 207 8.05 10.78 -13.95
N PHE A 208 7.49 9.97 -13.05
CA PHE A 208 7.18 10.41 -11.68
C PHE A 208 8.43 10.92 -10.95
N LYS A 209 9.56 10.22 -11.09
CA LYS A 209 10.84 10.65 -10.47
C LYS A 209 11.30 12.00 -10.98
N LYS A 210 11.25 12.25 -12.29
CA LYS A 210 11.63 13.55 -12.90
C LYS A 210 10.80 14.72 -12.33
N ASP A 211 9.51 14.47 -12.02
CA ASP A 211 8.61 15.51 -11.53
C ASP A 211 8.70 15.74 -10.01
N ASN A 212 9.27 14.79 -9.25
CA ASN A 212 9.18 14.79 -7.77
C ASN A 212 10.52 14.66 -7.03
N TYR A 213 11.64 14.47 -7.74
CA TYR A 213 13.00 14.38 -7.20
C TYR A 213 13.91 15.47 -7.73
#